data_6a32486aa5bc398f2e9db993abbcbf34
#
_entry.id   6a32486aa5bc398f2e9db993abbcbf34
#
_cell.length_a   1.000
_cell.length_b   1.000
_cell.length_c   1.000
_cell.angle_alpha   90.00
_cell.angle_beta   90.00
_cell.angle_gamma   90.00
#
_symmetry.space_group_name_H-M   'P 1'
#
loop_
_entity.id
_entity.type
_entity.pdbx_description
1 polymer ?
#
loop_
_entity_poly.entity_id
_entity_poly.type
_entity_poly.pdbx_seq_one_letter_code
_entity_poly.pdbx_strand_id
1 'polypeptide(L)'
;MSITLEEFKDLLSDNSYLFHLHTDYTDGLNNIEDYFCHASKKGFKMIIFTEHVREKMTYNFDDFYNEIKKNEKNFETVTAVVGAESKILPNGSLDIPDNILPKIDILCLACHSFPDDINLYAEAFKKVFVDTKWKPFIRVWVHPGRFIQRIGLSRHNIDIFQSLVNTAIDEGVFIEDNLKQKLLLGNIIDSTPSETLVVGHDAHSVSELDMR
;
A
#
# COMPACT_ATOMS: atom_id res chain seq x y z
N MET A 1 -17.89 1.69 -4.30
CA MET A 1 -18.18 2.55 -3.12
C MET A 1 -16.85 3.13 -2.73
N SER A 2 -16.76 4.40 -2.42
CA SER A 2 -15.53 5.03 -1.94
C SER A 2 -15.44 4.80 -0.43
N ILE A 3 -14.27 4.40 0.07
CA ILE A 3 -14.04 4.25 1.51
C ILE A 3 -13.61 5.58 2.12
N THR A 4 -14.21 5.97 3.23
CA THR A 4 -13.78 7.14 3.99
C THR A 4 -12.58 6.80 4.90
N LEU A 5 -11.86 7.83 5.36
CA LEU A 5 -10.75 7.65 6.30
C LEU A 5 -11.22 7.03 7.64
N GLU A 6 -12.43 7.37 8.09
CA GLU A 6 -13.01 6.82 9.32
C GLU A 6 -13.33 5.34 9.16
N GLU A 7 -14.03 4.96 8.09
CA GLU A 7 -14.31 3.55 7.77
C GLU A 7 -13.02 2.72 7.61
N PHE A 8 -11.95 3.33 7.03
CA PHE A 8 -10.67 2.65 6.92
C PHE A 8 -10.04 2.41 8.31
N LYS A 9 -10.09 3.38 9.22
CA LYS A 9 -9.58 3.21 10.59
C LYS A 9 -10.36 2.16 11.38
N ASP A 10 -11.69 2.14 11.23
CA ASP A 10 -12.53 1.12 11.86
C ASP A 10 -12.17 -0.29 11.35
N LEU A 11 -11.92 -0.41 10.05
CA LEU A 11 -11.50 -1.65 9.43
C LEU A 11 -10.16 -2.17 9.99
N LEU A 12 -9.19 -1.28 10.24
CA LEU A 12 -7.89 -1.66 10.80
C LEU A 12 -8.04 -2.30 12.19
N SER A 13 -9.06 -1.89 12.96
CA SER A 13 -9.26 -2.35 14.34
C SER A 13 -9.78 -3.79 14.42
N ASP A 14 -10.53 -4.29 13.43
CA ASP A 14 -11.15 -5.61 13.46
C ASP A 14 -10.38 -6.69 12.66
N ASN A 15 -9.31 -6.30 11.96
CA ASN A 15 -8.45 -7.19 11.17
C ASN A 15 -9.22 -8.08 10.14
N SER A 16 -10.38 -7.63 9.69
CA SER A 16 -11.23 -8.40 8.75
C SER A 16 -10.98 -8.03 7.29
N TYR A 17 -9.78 -7.62 6.94
CA TYR A 17 -9.40 -7.16 5.61
C TYR A 17 -8.16 -7.87 5.07
N LEU A 18 -8.04 -7.84 3.74
CA LEU A 18 -6.81 -8.17 3.00
C LEU A 18 -6.31 -6.89 2.31
N PHE A 19 -5.08 -6.53 2.56
CA PHE A 19 -4.46 -5.32 2.01
C PHE A 19 -3.14 -5.63 1.33
N HIS A 20 -2.81 -4.86 0.30
CA HIS A 20 -1.61 -4.92 -0.51
C HIS A 20 -1.55 -6.21 -1.32
N LEU A 21 -2.40 -6.25 -2.35
CA LEU A 21 -2.59 -7.42 -3.21
C LEU A 21 -2.31 -7.06 -4.67
N HIS A 22 -1.59 -7.97 -5.34
CA HIS A 22 -1.28 -7.91 -6.76
C HIS A 22 -1.92 -9.10 -7.49
N THR A 23 -2.44 -8.85 -8.69
CA THR A 23 -3.13 -9.84 -9.51
C THR A 23 -2.38 -10.11 -10.82
N ASP A 24 -2.95 -10.97 -11.66
CA ASP A 24 -2.45 -11.27 -12.99
C ASP A 24 -2.52 -10.09 -13.98
N TYR A 25 -3.04 -8.93 -13.55
CA TYR A 25 -2.91 -7.68 -14.29
C TYR A 25 -1.49 -7.14 -14.32
N THR A 26 -0.68 -7.45 -13.30
CA THR A 26 0.75 -7.06 -13.25
C THR A 26 1.66 -8.28 -13.05
N ASP A 27 2.05 -8.59 -11.85
CA ASP A 27 3.01 -9.64 -11.53
C ASP A 27 2.50 -10.67 -10.49
N GLY A 28 1.21 -10.60 -10.14
CA GLY A 28 0.54 -11.63 -9.37
C GLY A 28 0.20 -12.87 -10.22
N LEU A 29 -0.05 -13.98 -9.54
CA LEU A 29 -0.32 -15.29 -10.17
C LEU A 29 -1.81 -15.60 -10.25
N ASN A 30 -2.65 -14.91 -9.50
CA ASN A 30 -4.08 -15.17 -9.39
C ASN A 30 -4.90 -14.01 -9.95
N ASN A 31 -6.07 -14.33 -10.52
CA ASN A 31 -7.02 -13.33 -10.96
C ASN A 31 -7.82 -12.74 -9.78
N ILE A 32 -8.60 -11.71 -10.05
CA ILE A 32 -9.41 -11.01 -9.04
C ILE A 32 -10.42 -11.95 -8.36
N GLU A 33 -11.09 -12.83 -9.12
CA GLU A 33 -12.09 -13.77 -8.59
C GLU A 33 -11.50 -14.73 -7.55
N ASP A 34 -10.26 -15.20 -7.75
CA ASP A 34 -9.57 -16.08 -6.80
C ASP A 34 -9.42 -15.41 -5.43
N TYR A 35 -9.10 -14.11 -5.39
CA TYR A 35 -9.00 -13.33 -4.14
C TYR A 35 -10.36 -13.17 -3.46
N PHE A 36 -11.43 -12.92 -4.22
CA PHE A 36 -12.80 -12.86 -3.67
C PHE A 36 -13.24 -14.21 -3.11
N CYS A 37 -12.98 -15.31 -3.82
CA CYS A 37 -13.25 -16.66 -3.35
C CYS A 37 -12.51 -16.95 -2.04
N HIS A 38 -11.22 -16.58 -1.95
CA HIS A 38 -10.44 -16.78 -0.74
C HIS A 38 -10.99 -15.95 0.43
N ALA A 39 -11.24 -14.65 0.22
CA ALA A 39 -11.75 -13.77 1.25
C ALA A 39 -13.10 -14.23 1.80
N SER A 40 -14.04 -14.57 0.91
CA SER A 40 -15.36 -15.08 1.30
C SER A 40 -15.25 -16.39 2.10
N LYS A 41 -14.40 -17.33 1.66
CA LYS A 41 -14.15 -18.60 2.35
C LYS A 41 -13.52 -18.43 3.73
N LYS A 42 -12.65 -17.43 3.90
CA LYS A 42 -11.92 -17.16 5.15
C LYS A 42 -12.66 -16.18 6.08
N GLY A 43 -13.76 -15.59 5.63
CA GLY A 43 -14.57 -14.66 6.42
C GLY A 43 -14.02 -13.22 6.47
N PHE A 44 -13.13 -12.85 5.53
CA PHE A 44 -12.73 -11.46 5.37
C PHE A 44 -13.89 -10.63 4.78
N LYS A 45 -14.06 -9.42 5.28
CA LYS A 45 -15.14 -8.51 4.85
C LYS A 45 -14.71 -7.57 3.73
N MET A 46 -13.41 -7.32 3.62
CA MET A 46 -12.87 -6.36 2.66
C MET A 46 -11.58 -6.85 2.01
N ILE A 47 -11.47 -6.55 0.72
CA ILE A 47 -10.25 -6.73 -0.07
C ILE A 47 -9.80 -5.38 -0.60
N ILE A 48 -8.52 -5.07 -0.46
CA ILE A 48 -7.92 -3.85 -0.96
C ILE A 48 -6.86 -4.22 -1.99
N PHE A 49 -7.22 -4.10 -3.26
CA PHE A 49 -6.31 -4.32 -4.38
C PHE A 49 -5.44 -3.09 -4.61
N THR A 50 -4.14 -3.29 -4.79
CA THR A 50 -3.17 -2.19 -4.94
C THR A 50 -2.17 -2.49 -6.05
N GLU A 51 -2.69 -2.73 -7.26
CA GLU A 51 -1.87 -3.04 -8.41
C GLU A 51 -0.76 -2.02 -8.67
N HIS A 52 0.33 -2.50 -9.25
CA HIS A 52 1.39 -1.63 -9.72
C HIS A 52 0.88 -0.66 -10.77
N VAL A 53 1.02 0.64 -10.50
CA VAL A 53 0.75 1.69 -11.48
C VAL A 53 2.01 2.46 -11.78
N ARG A 54 2.13 2.89 -13.03
CA ARG A 54 3.23 3.71 -13.55
C ARG A 54 2.64 4.73 -14.51
N GLU A 55 3.29 5.85 -14.72
CA GLU A 55 2.89 6.84 -15.72
C GLU A 55 2.65 6.17 -17.07
N LYS A 56 3.51 5.21 -17.44
CA LYS A 56 3.30 4.34 -18.58
C LYS A 56 2.75 2.98 -18.13
N MET A 57 1.44 2.86 -18.21
CA MET A 57 0.73 1.62 -17.85
C MET A 57 1.04 0.47 -18.83
N THR A 58 1.10 -0.75 -18.28
CA THR A 58 1.27 -2.01 -19.05
C THR A 58 -0.05 -2.76 -19.24
N TYR A 59 -1.11 -2.32 -18.57
CA TYR A 59 -2.45 -2.89 -18.65
C TYR A 59 -3.51 -1.77 -18.68
N ASN A 60 -4.75 -2.11 -18.99
CA ASN A 60 -5.88 -1.19 -18.96
C ASN A 60 -6.45 -1.13 -17.52
N PHE A 61 -6.29 0.00 -16.85
CA PHE A 61 -6.80 0.17 -15.48
C PHE A 61 -8.34 0.13 -15.41
N ASP A 62 -9.04 0.52 -16.49
CA ASP A 62 -10.50 0.44 -16.53
C ASP A 62 -10.99 -1.00 -16.55
N ASP A 63 -10.31 -1.89 -17.23
CA ASP A 63 -10.64 -3.32 -17.24
C ASP A 63 -10.45 -3.91 -15.84
N PHE A 64 -9.33 -3.62 -15.19
CA PHE A 64 -9.06 -4.00 -13.80
C PHE A 64 -10.15 -3.49 -12.84
N TYR A 65 -10.45 -2.19 -12.88
CA TYR A 65 -11.47 -1.59 -12.05
C TYR A 65 -12.86 -2.23 -12.26
N ASN A 66 -13.26 -2.40 -13.52
CA ASN A 66 -14.56 -2.97 -13.87
C ASN A 66 -14.66 -4.44 -13.46
N GLU A 67 -13.57 -5.21 -13.55
CA GLU A 67 -13.55 -6.60 -13.09
C GLU A 67 -13.70 -6.71 -11.57
N ILE A 68 -13.06 -5.84 -10.79
CA ILE A 68 -13.27 -5.76 -9.34
C ILE A 68 -14.75 -5.47 -9.05
N LYS A 69 -15.33 -4.46 -9.71
CA LYS A 69 -16.74 -4.07 -9.48
C LYS A 69 -17.73 -5.13 -9.92
N LYS A 70 -17.40 -5.96 -10.91
CA LYS A 70 -18.18 -7.12 -11.32
C LYS A 70 -18.14 -8.21 -10.24
N ASN A 71 -16.95 -8.55 -9.74
CA ASN A 71 -16.79 -9.57 -8.71
C ASN A 71 -17.44 -9.15 -7.38
N GLU A 72 -17.32 -7.90 -6.97
CA GLU A 72 -17.98 -7.35 -5.77
C GLU A 72 -19.49 -7.61 -5.77
N LYS A 73 -20.15 -7.58 -6.94
CA LYS A 73 -21.58 -7.93 -7.07
C LYS A 73 -21.90 -9.42 -6.93
N ASN A 74 -20.92 -10.27 -7.23
CA ASN A 74 -21.07 -11.73 -7.14
C ASN A 74 -20.78 -12.26 -5.72
N PHE A 75 -20.03 -11.50 -4.92
CA PHE A 75 -19.60 -11.86 -3.56
C PHE A 75 -20.17 -10.86 -2.53
N GLU A 76 -21.47 -10.93 -2.26
CA GLU A 76 -22.22 -9.96 -1.43
C GLU A 76 -21.64 -9.73 -0.01
N THR A 77 -20.86 -10.68 0.50
CA THR A 77 -20.25 -10.60 1.85
C THR A 77 -18.87 -9.94 1.86
N VAL A 78 -18.32 -9.61 0.69
CA VAL A 78 -16.96 -9.07 0.54
C VAL A 78 -16.99 -7.78 -0.25
N THR A 79 -16.60 -6.69 0.37
CA THR A 79 -16.46 -5.38 -0.29
C THR A 79 -15.06 -5.23 -0.85
N ALA A 80 -14.91 -4.57 -1.99
CA ALA A 80 -13.60 -4.28 -2.57
C ALA A 80 -13.30 -2.79 -2.67
N VAL A 81 -12.10 -2.42 -2.23
CA VAL A 81 -11.50 -1.10 -2.40
C VAL A 81 -10.42 -1.16 -3.46
N VAL A 82 -10.39 -0.17 -4.33
CA VAL A 82 -9.38 -0.04 -5.37
C VAL A 82 -8.33 0.96 -4.92
N GLY A 83 -7.10 0.49 -4.85
CA GLY A 83 -5.92 1.30 -4.61
C GLY A 83 -4.94 1.20 -5.77
N ALA A 84 -3.82 1.86 -5.62
CA ALA A 84 -2.72 1.86 -6.59
C ALA A 84 -1.38 1.89 -5.87
N GLU A 85 -0.46 0.98 -6.22
CA GLU A 85 0.92 1.07 -5.76
C GLU A 85 1.77 1.86 -6.75
N SER A 86 2.10 3.08 -6.36
CA SER A 86 2.91 4.01 -7.16
C SER A 86 4.32 4.18 -6.60
N LYS A 87 5.29 4.32 -7.49
CA LYS A 87 6.66 4.68 -7.09
C LYS A 87 6.76 6.15 -6.72
N ILE A 88 7.47 6.44 -5.63
CA ILE A 88 8.04 7.76 -5.42
C ILE A 88 9.33 7.86 -6.24
N LEU A 89 9.40 8.88 -7.08
CA LEU A 89 10.57 9.15 -7.92
C LEU A 89 11.59 10.02 -7.17
N PRO A 90 12.88 10.01 -7.56
CA PRO A 90 13.92 10.78 -6.86
C PRO A 90 13.68 12.29 -6.79
N ASN A 91 12.88 12.85 -7.69
CA ASN A 91 12.49 14.25 -7.66
C ASN A 91 11.33 14.56 -6.70
N GLY A 92 10.79 13.53 -6.03
CA GLY A 92 9.63 13.65 -5.13
C GLY A 92 8.31 13.81 -5.85
N SER A 93 8.16 13.26 -7.05
CA SER A 93 6.86 13.05 -7.72
C SER A 93 6.44 11.58 -7.64
N LEU A 94 5.18 11.30 -7.96
CA LEU A 94 4.68 9.93 -8.09
C LEU A 94 4.66 9.52 -9.56
N ASP A 95 5.00 8.24 -9.80
CA ASP A 95 4.93 7.59 -11.11
C ASP A 95 3.51 7.04 -11.34
N ILE A 96 2.54 7.95 -11.48
CA ILE A 96 1.12 7.63 -11.58
C ILE A 96 0.42 8.55 -12.58
N PRO A 97 -0.40 8.01 -13.52
CA PRO A 97 -1.15 8.83 -14.46
C PRO A 97 -2.39 9.45 -13.80
N ASP A 98 -2.66 10.73 -14.11
CA ASP A 98 -3.77 11.47 -13.50
C ASP A 98 -5.16 10.88 -13.81
N ASN A 99 -5.32 10.19 -14.92
CA ASN A 99 -6.62 9.64 -15.34
C ASN A 99 -7.13 8.47 -14.50
N ILE A 100 -6.28 7.83 -13.68
CA ILE A 100 -6.73 6.77 -12.77
C ILE A 100 -7.09 7.30 -11.38
N LEU A 101 -6.65 8.50 -11.01
CA LEU A 101 -6.90 9.08 -9.69
C LEU A 101 -8.38 9.09 -9.27
N PRO A 102 -9.35 9.38 -10.16
CA PRO A 102 -10.77 9.33 -9.78
C PRO A 102 -11.33 7.93 -9.46
N LYS A 103 -10.54 6.86 -9.71
CA LYS A 103 -10.96 5.46 -9.54
C LYS A 103 -10.34 4.77 -8.34
N ILE A 104 -9.41 5.43 -7.66
CA ILE A 104 -8.72 4.88 -6.51
C ILE A 104 -9.10 5.64 -5.23
N ASP A 105 -9.17 4.92 -4.13
CA ASP A 105 -9.39 5.47 -2.79
C ASP A 105 -8.08 5.44 -1.97
N ILE A 106 -7.22 4.47 -2.24
CA ILE A 106 -5.97 4.23 -1.50
C ILE A 106 -4.77 4.40 -2.44
N LEU A 107 -3.79 5.18 -1.97
CA LEU A 107 -2.54 5.41 -2.65
C LEU A 107 -1.38 4.81 -1.85
N CYS A 108 -0.83 3.70 -2.33
CA CYS A 108 0.34 3.06 -1.78
C CYS A 108 1.62 3.72 -2.33
N LEU A 109 2.48 4.15 -1.43
CA LEU A 109 3.70 4.90 -1.71
C LEU A 109 4.91 3.97 -1.57
N ALA A 110 5.53 3.61 -2.69
CA ALA A 110 6.57 2.60 -2.78
C ALA A 110 7.93 3.15 -3.23
N CYS A 111 9.01 2.44 -2.88
CA CYS A 111 10.39 2.83 -3.20
C CYS A 111 11.10 1.93 -4.23
N HIS A 112 10.35 1.31 -5.14
CA HIS A 112 10.95 0.39 -6.12
C HIS A 112 12.07 1.03 -6.93
N SER A 113 13.24 0.37 -6.98
CA SER A 113 14.40 0.81 -7.78
C SER A 113 14.89 2.23 -7.45
N PHE A 114 14.72 2.68 -6.21
CA PHE A 114 15.21 3.99 -5.77
C PHE A 114 16.75 3.98 -5.66
N PRO A 115 17.46 5.08 -5.99
CA PRO A 115 18.91 5.19 -5.79
C PRO A 115 19.34 4.97 -4.34
N ASP A 116 20.55 4.40 -4.12
CA ASP A 116 21.08 4.10 -2.79
C ASP A 116 21.64 5.35 -2.07
N ASP A 117 20.77 6.34 -1.87
CA ASP A 117 21.05 7.59 -1.18
C ASP A 117 19.93 7.88 -0.17
N ILE A 118 20.25 7.78 1.13
CA ILE A 118 19.25 7.97 2.20
C ILE A 118 18.73 9.40 2.28
N ASN A 119 19.56 10.40 1.97
CA ASN A 119 19.12 11.79 2.01
C ASN A 119 18.15 12.10 0.88
N LEU A 120 18.50 11.65 -0.35
CA LEU A 120 17.62 11.79 -1.50
C LEU A 120 16.29 11.04 -1.28
N TYR A 121 16.36 9.85 -0.69
CA TYR A 121 15.18 9.07 -0.32
C TYR A 121 14.29 9.86 0.65
N ALA A 122 14.85 10.34 1.75
CA ALA A 122 14.11 11.08 2.76
C ALA A 122 13.50 12.37 2.21
N GLU A 123 14.23 13.12 1.39
CA GLU A 123 13.74 14.34 0.75
C GLU A 123 12.57 14.06 -0.21
N ALA A 124 12.70 13.01 -1.06
CA ALA A 124 11.68 12.65 -2.03
C ALA A 124 10.39 12.18 -1.34
N PHE A 125 10.51 11.32 -0.32
CA PHE A 125 9.37 10.82 0.44
C PHE A 125 8.68 11.93 1.24
N LYS A 126 9.45 12.75 1.96
CA LYS A 126 8.93 13.89 2.70
C LYS A 126 8.15 14.83 1.78
N LYS A 127 8.66 15.12 0.58
CA LYS A 127 7.99 15.96 -0.40
C LYS A 127 6.62 15.40 -0.78
N VAL A 128 6.50 14.09 -1.01
CA VAL A 128 5.21 13.43 -1.32
C VAL A 128 4.28 13.45 -0.10
N PHE A 129 4.80 13.22 1.12
CA PHE A 129 3.97 13.17 2.32
C PHE A 129 3.29 14.51 2.62
N VAL A 130 4.00 15.63 2.42
CA VAL A 130 3.46 16.98 2.69
C VAL A 130 2.66 17.54 1.53
N ASP A 131 2.72 16.98 0.32
CA ASP A 131 2.05 17.49 -0.87
C ASP A 131 0.51 17.38 -0.73
N THR A 132 -0.15 18.53 -0.80
CA THR A 132 -1.60 18.64 -0.67
C THR A 132 -2.38 17.95 -1.79
N LYS A 133 -1.75 17.72 -2.96
CA LYS A 133 -2.34 16.97 -4.08
C LYS A 133 -2.78 15.57 -3.64
N TRP A 134 -2.02 14.95 -2.72
CA TRP A 134 -2.25 13.56 -2.32
C TRP A 134 -3.09 13.42 -1.05
N LYS A 135 -3.38 14.50 -0.33
CA LYS A 135 -4.19 14.49 0.90
C LYS A 135 -5.64 13.98 0.73
N PRO A 136 -6.29 14.09 -0.44
CA PRO A 136 -7.62 13.50 -0.63
C PRO A 136 -7.65 11.96 -0.59
N PHE A 137 -6.50 11.28 -0.76
CA PHE A 137 -6.39 9.83 -0.75
C PHE A 137 -6.01 9.31 0.64
N ILE A 138 -6.46 8.10 0.98
CA ILE A 138 -5.87 7.32 2.07
C ILE A 138 -4.47 6.91 1.60
N ARG A 139 -3.43 7.41 2.26
CA ARG A 139 -2.05 7.18 1.86
C ARG A 139 -1.40 6.16 2.77
N VAL A 140 -0.77 5.14 2.18
CA VAL A 140 -0.04 4.10 2.90
C VAL A 140 1.39 4.02 2.37
N TRP A 141 2.37 4.22 3.22
CA TRP A 141 3.76 3.95 2.88
C TRP A 141 4.02 2.45 2.99
N VAL A 142 4.15 1.79 1.84
CA VAL A 142 4.25 0.33 1.76
C VAL A 142 5.72 -0.15 1.80
N HIS A 143 5.93 -1.34 2.37
CA HIS A 143 7.24 -1.98 2.63
C HIS A 143 8.37 -0.98 2.97
N PRO A 144 8.17 -0.08 3.97
CA PRO A 144 9.05 1.06 4.22
C PRO A 144 10.47 0.63 4.60
N GLY A 145 10.66 -0.51 5.25
CA GLY A 145 11.97 -1.02 5.64
C GLY A 145 12.82 -1.60 4.51
N ARG A 146 12.23 -1.84 3.32
CA ARG A 146 12.94 -2.46 2.19
C ARG A 146 14.15 -1.66 1.73
N PHE A 147 14.00 -0.33 1.72
CA PHE A 147 15.09 0.56 1.33
C PHE A 147 16.21 0.57 2.37
N ILE A 148 15.87 0.77 3.66
CA ILE A 148 16.87 0.89 4.73
C ILE A 148 17.66 -0.42 4.93
N GLN A 149 17.00 -1.57 4.79
CA GLN A 149 17.68 -2.87 4.83
C GLN A 149 18.67 -3.05 3.68
N ARG A 150 18.33 -2.56 2.48
CA ARG A 150 19.19 -2.64 1.30
C ARG A 150 20.44 -1.79 1.44
N ILE A 151 20.33 -0.55 1.94
CA ILE A 151 21.46 0.37 2.08
C ILE A 151 22.24 0.18 3.38
N GLY A 152 21.74 -0.63 4.31
CA GLY A 152 22.36 -0.96 5.59
C GLY A 152 21.87 -0.13 6.78
N LEU A 153 21.92 -0.76 7.95
CA LEU A 153 21.38 -0.25 9.21
C LEU A 153 22.41 0.55 10.02
N SER A 154 23.10 1.51 9.40
CA SER A 154 23.94 2.45 10.14
C SER A 154 23.10 3.34 11.06
N ARG A 155 23.68 3.83 12.17
CA ARG A 155 22.97 4.76 13.06
C ARG A 155 22.43 5.98 12.32
N HIS A 156 23.24 6.55 11.43
CA HIS A 156 22.85 7.68 10.60
C HIS A 156 21.61 7.38 9.73
N ASN A 157 21.61 6.22 9.05
CA ASN A 157 20.49 5.81 8.22
C ASN A 157 19.21 5.58 9.04
N ILE A 158 19.36 4.96 10.23
CA ILE A 158 18.24 4.72 11.15
C ILE A 158 17.66 6.05 11.66
N ASP A 159 18.49 7.01 12.04
CA ASP A 159 18.04 8.31 12.56
C ASP A 159 17.24 9.08 11.48
N ILE A 160 17.71 9.08 10.22
CA ILE A 160 16.99 9.69 9.10
C ILE A 160 15.66 8.96 8.82
N PHE A 161 15.70 7.63 8.82
CA PHE A 161 14.51 6.82 8.58
C PHE A 161 13.45 7.04 9.68
N GLN A 162 13.85 7.10 10.95
CA GLN A 162 12.95 7.41 12.07
C GLN A 162 12.33 8.81 11.93
N SER A 163 13.12 9.80 11.51
CA SER A 163 12.60 11.14 11.24
C SER A 163 11.56 11.14 10.12
N LEU A 164 11.75 10.30 9.10
CA LEU A 164 10.79 10.15 8.01
C LEU A 164 9.50 9.45 8.47
N VAL A 165 9.61 8.42 9.34
CA VAL A 165 8.46 7.78 9.99
C VAL A 165 7.63 8.79 10.76
N ASN A 166 8.27 9.65 11.56
CA ASN A 166 7.59 10.70 12.30
C ASN A 166 6.87 11.68 11.35
N THR A 167 7.54 12.07 10.25
CA THR A 167 6.88 12.91 9.23
C THR A 167 5.67 12.23 8.60
N ALA A 168 5.73 10.94 8.31
CA ALA A 168 4.60 10.19 7.76
C ALA A 168 3.39 10.22 8.73
N ILE A 169 3.64 9.98 10.02
CA ILE A 169 2.62 10.02 11.08
C ILE A 169 2.00 11.42 11.17
N ASP A 170 2.82 12.47 11.25
CA ASP A 170 2.36 13.86 11.36
C ASP A 170 1.49 14.29 10.17
N GLU A 171 1.78 13.76 8.98
CA GLU A 171 1.05 14.05 7.74
C GLU A 171 -0.12 13.10 7.49
N GLY A 172 -0.43 12.19 8.43
CA GLY A 172 -1.53 11.24 8.32
C GLY A 172 -1.32 10.18 7.23
N VAL A 173 -0.07 9.78 6.99
CA VAL A 173 0.29 8.66 6.12
C VAL A 173 0.40 7.42 6.98
N PHE A 174 -0.38 6.39 6.65
CA PHE A 174 -0.27 5.09 7.30
C PHE A 174 1.03 4.40 6.93
N ILE A 175 1.49 3.50 7.79
CA ILE A 175 2.75 2.76 7.60
C ILE A 175 2.42 1.27 7.57
N GLU A 176 2.87 0.59 6.53
CA GLU A 176 2.65 -0.84 6.40
C GLU A 176 3.53 -1.64 7.35
N ASP A 177 2.91 -2.50 8.16
CA ASP A 177 3.56 -3.65 8.77
C ASP A 177 3.42 -4.85 7.80
N ASN A 178 4.46 -5.08 7.02
CA ASN A 178 4.45 -6.08 5.95
C ASN A 178 4.71 -7.48 6.50
N LEU A 179 3.71 -8.36 6.42
CA LEU A 179 3.76 -9.72 6.96
C LEU A 179 4.79 -10.61 6.27
N LYS A 180 4.96 -10.44 4.95
CA LYS A 180 5.87 -11.27 4.14
C LYS A 180 7.34 -10.99 4.42
N GLN A 181 7.70 -9.73 4.62
CA GLN A 181 9.07 -9.28 4.66
C GLN A 181 9.55 -8.85 6.05
N LYS A 182 8.63 -8.60 6.99
CA LYS A 182 8.94 -8.11 8.36
C LYS A 182 9.97 -6.96 8.35
N LEU A 183 9.71 -5.96 7.50
CA LEU A 183 10.69 -4.96 7.12
C LEU A 183 10.87 -3.84 8.14
N LEU A 184 9.89 -3.62 9.02
CA LEU A 184 10.03 -2.60 10.05
C LEU A 184 10.95 -3.10 11.16
N LEU A 185 11.87 -2.25 11.59
CA LEU A 185 12.71 -2.52 12.75
C LEU A 185 11.84 -2.52 14.02
N GLY A 186 12.05 -3.47 14.93
CA GLY A 186 11.23 -3.64 16.12
C GLY A 186 11.06 -2.35 16.94
N ASN A 187 12.14 -1.60 17.14
CA ASN A 187 12.08 -0.31 17.84
C ASN A 187 11.25 0.77 17.11
N ILE A 188 11.14 0.68 15.77
CA ILE A 188 10.30 1.59 14.98
C ILE A 188 8.85 1.18 15.09
N ILE A 189 8.54 -0.11 14.98
CA ILE A 189 7.18 -0.63 15.20
C ILE A 189 6.69 -0.26 16.60
N ASP A 190 7.50 -0.52 17.62
CA ASP A 190 7.16 -0.26 19.02
C ASP A 190 6.91 1.23 19.32
N SER A 191 7.51 2.14 18.54
CA SER A 191 7.33 3.60 18.66
C SER A 191 6.25 4.18 17.75
N THR A 192 5.70 3.37 16.82
CA THR A 192 4.67 3.81 15.88
C THR A 192 3.28 3.57 16.50
N PRO A 193 2.40 4.58 16.56
CA PRO A 193 1.05 4.40 17.06
C PRO A 193 0.29 3.31 16.27
N SER A 194 -0.33 2.39 16.98
CA SER A 194 -1.01 1.23 16.35
C SER A 194 -2.10 1.64 15.35
N GLU A 195 -2.77 2.77 15.60
CA GLU A 195 -3.79 3.34 14.71
C GLU A 195 -3.24 3.90 13.40
N THR A 196 -1.91 3.99 13.24
CA THR A 196 -1.22 4.39 12.01
C THR A 196 -0.58 3.20 11.28
N LEU A 197 -0.61 2.01 11.88
CA LEU A 197 -0.10 0.79 11.26
C LEU A 197 -1.19 0.09 10.46
N VAL A 198 -0.82 -0.40 9.28
CA VAL A 198 -1.67 -1.21 8.40
C VAL A 198 -0.97 -2.54 8.15
N VAL A 199 -1.64 -3.63 8.48
CA VAL A 199 -1.13 -4.97 8.17
C VAL A 199 -1.23 -5.22 6.67
N GLY A 200 -0.09 -5.37 5.99
CA GLY A 200 0.00 -5.59 4.55
C GLY A 200 0.56 -6.97 4.20
N HIS A 201 0.05 -7.54 3.12
CA HIS A 201 0.46 -8.88 2.67
C HIS A 201 1.53 -8.82 1.57
N ASP A 202 1.51 -7.79 0.71
CA ASP A 202 2.34 -7.71 -0.52
C ASP A 202 2.22 -9.05 -1.30
N ALA A 203 0.97 -9.54 -1.37
CA ALA A 203 0.69 -10.88 -1.87
C ALA A 203 0.59 -10.87 -3.40
N HIS A 204 1.36 -11.75 -4.02
CA HIS A 204 1.36 -12.02 -5.46
C HIS A 204 0.66 -13.33 -5.79
N SER A 205 0.16 -14.03 -4.78
CA SER A 205 -0.73 -15.18 -4.94
C SER A 205 -1.64 -15.36 -3.73
N VAL A 206 -2.79 -16.00 -3.96
CA VAL A 206 -3.73 -16.34 -2.89
C VAL A 206 -3.09 -17.26 -1.84
N SER A 207 -2.15 -18.13 -2.24
CA SER A 207 -1.44 -19.02 -1.31
C SER A 207 -0.56 -18.29 -0.30
N GLU A 208 -0.12 -17.06 -0.61
CA GLU A 208 0.67 -16.23 0.33
C GLU A 208 -0.19 -15.64 1.45
N LEU A 209 -1.51 -15.60 1.30
CA LEU A 209 -2.44 -15.09 2.32
C LEU A 209 -2.65 -16.05 3.49
N ASP A 210 -2.30 -17.32 3.33
CA ASP A 210 -2.38 -18.33 4.40
C ASP A 210 -1.12 -18.38 5.29
N MET A 211 -0.09 -17.63 4.96
CA MET A 211 1.16 -17.54 5.72
C MET A 211 1.04 -16.49 6.85
N ARG A 212 0.46 -16.88 7.98
CA ARG A 212 0.40 -16.09 9.22
C ARG A 212 1.30 -16.66 10.29
#